data_bba318624ba602b9ddde96ec7cb17c51
#
_entry.id   bba318624ba602b9ddde96ec7cb17c51
#
_cell.length_a   1.000
_cell.length_b   1.000
_cell.length_c   1.000
_cell.angle_alpha   90.00
_cell.angle_beta   90.00
_cell.angle_gamma   90.00
#
_symmetry.space_group_name_H-M   'P 1'
#
loop_
_entity.id
_entity.type
_entity.pdbx_description
1 polymer ?
#
loop_
_entity_poly.entity_id
_entity_poly.type
_entity_poly.pdbx_seq_one_letter_code
_entity_poly.pdbx_strand_id
1 'polypeptide(L)'
;YDANSYFLSAEKKINAKHSISLTTFGAPVKKGMQSAATQEAYDLLDDNFYNSAWGYQDGKVRNSKVKTSFEPTTLLTHVFDINAKTKLTSTAGFTFGRTGTTALNWYNSADPRPDYYHYMPSYQTDQSMIDAYTNAWQNDESVSQINWNKLYQINYLANYMGEQAKYIIEERRVDMKQYVFASYINHDLNKHTFLSGGLDVRSYTGRNYKVISDMLGGNYWVDVDQFAERDFSGDTVTSQNDLNNPNRVVKEGDTYGYDYESH
;
A
#
# COMPACT_ATOMS: atom_id res chain seq x y z
N TYR A 1 2.36 -2.13 -14.59
CA TYR A 1 2.46 -0.70 -14.26
C TYR A 1 1.47 0.07 -15.11
N ASP A 2 0.59 0.81 -14.47
CA ASP A 2 -0.38 1.70 -15.10
C ASP A 2 -0.31 3.05 -14.38
N ALA A 3 -0.02 4.12 -15.11
CA ALA A 3 0.07 5.47 -14.59
C ALA A 3 -0.29 6.50 -15.66
N ASN A 4 -1.10 7.45 -15.27
CA ASN A 4 -1.41 8.63 -16.05
C ASN A 4 -1.11 9.86 -15.18
N SER A 5 -0.76 10.98 -15.80
CA SER A 5 -0.55 12.22 -15.07
C SER A 5 -1.23 13.38 -15.76
N TYR A 6 -1.67 14.34 -14.97
CA TYR A 6 -2.16 15.61 -15.46
C TYR A 6 -1.53 16.78 -14.71
N PHE A 7 -1.38 17.88 -15.40
CA PHE A 7 -0.97 19.16 -14.87
C PHE A 7 -1.75 20.26 -15.57
N LEU A 8 -2.41 21.11 -14.80
CA LEU A 8 -3.15 22.27 -15.29
C LEU A 8 -2.73 23.48 -14.47
N SER A 9 -2.43 24.60 -15.13
CA SER A 9 -2.12 25.86 -14.48
C SER A 9 -2.71 27.02 -15.24
N ALA A 10 -3.30 27.95 -14.51
CA ALA A 10 -3.84 29.19 -15.05
C ALA A 10 -3.40 30.36 -14.16
N GLU A 11 -2.92 31.41 -14.78
CA GLU A 11 -2.55 32.65 -14.09
C GLU A 11 -3.36 33.83 -14.62
N LYS A 12 -3.78 34.71 -13.69
CA LYS A 12 -4.42 35.97 -14.00
C LYS A 12 -3.68 37.12 -13.34
N LYS A 13 -3.18 38.05 -14.13
CA LYS A 13 -2.67 39.31 -13.67
C LYS A 13 -3.86 40.23 -13.33
N ILE A 14 -4.04 40.55 -12.05
CA ILE A 14 -5.14 41.40 -11.55
C ILE A 14 -4.85 42.86 -11.88
N ASN A 15 -3.61 43.28 -11.66
CA ASN A 15 -3.09 44.63 -11.98
C ASN A 15 -1.57 44.60 -12.07
N ALA A 16 -0.91 45.77 -12.13
CA ALA A 16 0.56 45.85 -12.24
C ALA A 16 1.33 45.24 -11.07
N LYS A 17 0.69 45.06 -9.90
CA LYS A 17 1.34 44.57 -8.68
C LYS A 17 0.86 43.20 -8.22
N HIS A 18 -0.27 42.70 -8.69
CA HIS A 18 -0.91 41.50 -8.18
C HIS A 18 -1.17 40.50 -9.29
N SER A 19 -0.73 39.28 -9.12
CA SER A 19 -1.16 38.15 -9.89
C SER A 19 -1.62 37.01 -9.00
N ILE A 20 -2.55 36.15 -9.51
CA ILE A 20 -3.07 34.98 -8.86
C ILE A 20 -2.94 33.84 -9.87
N SER A 21 -2.42 32.70 -9.40
CA SER A 21 -2.38 31.46 -10.19
C SER A 21 -3.06 30.33 -9.44
N LEU A 22 -3.79 29.50 -10.20
CA LEU A 22 -4.35 28.23 -9.76
C LEU A 22 -3.64 27.11 -10.51
N THR A 23 -3.02 26.20 -9.77
CA THR A 23 -2.31 25.04 -10.33
C THR A 23 -2.88 23.78 -9.71
N THR A 24 -3.19 22.78 -10.54
CA THR A 24 -3.58 21.45 -10.07
C THR A 24 -2.85 20.37 -10.84
N PHE A 25 -2.41 19.35 -10.13
CA PHE A 25 -1.73 18.20 -10.73
C PHE A 25 -2.02 16.93 -9.94
N GLY A 26 -1.85 15.77 -10.60
CA GLY A 26 -2.02 14.47 -9.98
C GLY A 26 -1.58 13.36 -10.93
N ALA A 27 -1.26 12.21 -10.34
CA ALA A 27 -0.85 11.02 -11.07
C ALA A 27 -1.45 9.78 -10.40
N PRO A 28 -2.62 9.26 -10.87
CA PRO A 28 -3.06 7.93 -10.47
C PRO A 28 -2.05 6.89 -10.95
N VAL A 29 -1.65 6.02 -10.03
CA VAL A 29 -0.66 4.96 -10.25
C VAL A 29 -1.20 3.64 -9.74
N LYS A 30 -1.06 2.57 -10.54
CA LYS A 30 -1.26 1.19 -10.12
C LYS A 30 -0.06 0.37 -10.56
N LYS A 31 0.61 -0.30 -9.61
CA LYS A 31 1.80 -1.09 -9.89
C LYS A 31 1.88 -2.35 -9.06
N GLY A 32 2.34 -3.45 -9.66
CA GLY A 32 2.79 -4.61 -8.92
C GLY A 32 4.03 -4.26 -8.10
N MET A 33 4.09 -4.80 -6.89
CA MET A 33 5.22 -4.64 -5.98
C MET A 33 6.01 -5.93 -5.92
N GLN A 34 7.29 -5.81 -5.61
CA GLN A 34 8.15 -6.94 -5.31
C GLN A 34 8.08 -7.26 -3.81
N SER A 35 8.17 -8.55 -3.48
CA SER A 35 8.51 -9.02 -2.14
C SER A 35 10.00 -9.31 -2.07
N ALA A 36 10.60 -9.08 -0.91
CA ALA A 36 11.95 -9.58 -0.66
C ALA A 36 11.90 -11.11 -0.61
N ALA A 37 12.87 -11.77 -1.19
CA ALA A 37 13.09 -13.22 -1.13
C ALA A 37 14.42 -13.53 -0.43
N THR A 38 14.64 -14.81 -0.11
CA THR A 38 15.92 -15.26 0.43
C THR A 38 16.97 -15.34 -0.66
N GLN A 39 18.27 -15.26 -0.28
CA GLN A 39 19.36 -15.47 -1.23
C GLN A 39 19.26 -16.86 -1.89
N GLU A 40 18.86 -17.88 -1.12
CA GLU A 40 18.65 -19.24 -1.64
C GLU A 40 17.66 -19.28 -2.81
N ALA A 41 16.55 -18.52 -2.73
CA ALA A 41 15.57 -18.46 -3.82
C ALA A 41 16.16 -17.82 -5.08
N TYR A 42 16.95 -16.76 -4.93
CA TYR A 42 17.66 -16.13 -6.07
C TYR A 42 18.68 -17.09 -6.70
N ASP A 43 19.44 -17.81 -5.88
CA ASP A 43 20.47 -18.74 -6.33
C ASP A 43 19.86 -19.97 -7.03
N LEU A 44 18.72 -20.49 -6.52
CA LEU A 44 18.04 -21.64 -7.13
C LEU A 44 17.50 -21.34 -8.54
N LEU A 45 17.04 -20.11 -8.75
CA LEU A 45 16.45 -19.67 -10.02
C LEU A 45 17.47 -19.02 -10.97
N ASP A 46 18.69 -18.73 -10.48
CA ASP A 46 19.69 -17.90 -11.18
C ASP A 46 19.07 -16.55 -11.64
N ASP A 47 18.19 -15.97 -10.79
CA ASP A 47 17.46 -14.74 -11.08
C ASP A 47 17.40 -13.80 -9.87
N ASN A 48 18.20 -12.73 -9.92
CA ASN A 48 18.23 -11.68 -8.89
C ASN A 48 16.98 -10.76 -8.89
N PHE A 49 16.07 -10.92 -9.86
CA PHE A 49 14.80 -10.20 -9.96
C PHE A 49 13.60 -11.04 -9.56
N TYR A 50 13.83 -12.25 -9.07
CA TYR A 50 12.76 -13.12 -8.59
C TYR A 50 11.81 -12.39 -7.63
N ASN A 51 10.53 -12.65 -7.77
CA ASN A 51 9.47 -12.04 -6.97
C ASN A 51 8.43 -13.09 -6.59
N SER A 52 8.37 -13.45 -5.33
CA SER A 52 7.43 -14.44 -4.78
C SER A 52 5.98 -13.95 -4.66
N ALA A 53 5.70 -12.68 -4.99
CA ALA A 53 4.39 -12.08 -4.77
C ALA A 53 3.37 -12.33 -5.89
N TRP A 54 3.72 -13.04 -6.95
CA TRP A 54 2.86 -13.24 -8.12
C TRP A 54 2.77 -14.71 -8.55
N GLY A 55 1.83 -14.99 -9.40
CA GLY A 55 1.64 -16.28 -10.07
C GLY A 55 0.60 -16.16 -11.17
N TYR A 56 0.37 -17.22 -11.93
CA TYR A 56 -0.68 -17.24 -12.94
C TYR A 56 -2.03 -17.63 -12.33
N GLN A 57 -3.06 -16.90 -12.73
CA GLN A 57 -4.46 -17.24 -12.52
C GLN A 57 -5.17 -17.19 -13.87
N ASP A 58 -5.75 -18.31 -14.31
CA ASP A 58 -6.44 -18.43 -15.61
C ASP A 58 -5.57 -17.92 -16.79
N GLY A 59 -4.27 -18.25 -16.76
CA GLY A 59 -3.29 -17.86 -17.77
C GLY A 59 -2.88 -16.38 -17.74
N LYS A 60 -3.34 -15.59 -16.74
CA LYS A 60 -2.96 -14.18 -16.56
C LYS A 60 -2.09 -14.01 -15.34
N VAL A 61 -1.09 -13.14 -15.44
CA VAL A 61 -0.26 -12.73 -14.30
C VAL A 61 -1.12 -12.01 -13.27
N ARG A 62 -1.12 -12.51 -12.04
CA ARG A 62 -1.74 -11.88 -10.88
C ARG A 62 -0.70 -11.70 -9.77
N ASN A 63 -0.53 -10.45 -9.31
CA ASN A 63 0.34 -10.11 -8.20
C ASN A 63 -0.52 -9.89 -6.94
N SER A 64 -0.15 -10.50 -5.82
CA SER A 64 -0.81 -10.32 -4.53
C SER A 64 -0.50 -8.97 -3.88
N LYS A 65 0.62 -8.35 -4.27
CA LYS A 65 1.12 -7.11 -3.69
C LYS A 65 1.08 -5.99 -4.74
N VAL A 66 -0.03 -5.28 -4.77
CA VAL A 66 -0.29 -4.19 -5.72
C VAL A 66 -0.41 -2.88 -4.95
N LYS A 67 0.36 -1.88 -5.34
CA LYS A 67 0.21 -0.52 -4.84
C LYS A 67 -0.66 0.30 -5.78
N THR A 68 -1.66 0.97 -5.20
CA THR A 68 -2.45 2.02 -5.84
C THR A 68 -2.21 3.33 -5.11
N SER A 69 -2.12 4.45 -5.85
CA SER A 69 -1.95 5.77 -5.25
C SER A 69 -2.57 6.83 -6.15
N PHE A 70 -3.36 7.72 -5.57
CA PHE A 70 -3.83 8.92 -6.22
C PHE A 70 -4.01 10.02 -5.18
N GLU A 71 -3.12 11.02 -5.20
CA GLU A 71 -3.05 12.12 -4.24
C GLU A 71 -2.95 13.45 -5.02
N PRO A 72 -4.06 13.92 -5.64
CA PRO A 72 -4.08 15.17 -6.37
C PRO A 72 -3.82 16.37 -5.46
N THR A 73 -3.09 17.34 -5.98
CA THR A 73 -2.75 18.58 -5.29
C THR A 73 -3.27 19.78 -6.07
N THR A 74 -3.83 20.74 -5.35
CA THR A 74 -4.27 22.03 -5.88
C THR A 74 -3.61 23.16 -5.09
N LEU A 75 -3.02 24.11 -5.80
CA LEU A 75 -2.33 25.26 -5.24
C LEU A 75 -2.97 26.55 -5.73
N LEU A 76 -3.26 27.45 -4.82
CA LEU A 76 -3.62 28.84 -5.12
C LEU A 76 -2.47 29.76 -4.67
N THR A 77 -1.82 30.39 -5.62
CA THR A 77 -0.67 31.28 -5.36
C THR A 77 -1.02 32.71 -5.68
N HIS A 78 -0.74 33.61 -4.76
CA HIS A 78 -0.81 35.06 -4.94
C HIS A 78 0.58 35.64 -4.90
N VAL A 79 0.92 36.41 -5.91
CA VAL A 79 2.17 37.21 -5.98
C VAL A 79 1.83 38.68 -5.87
N PHE A 80 2.50 39.35 -4.96
CA PHE A 80 2.35 40.79 -4.74
C PHE A 80 3.71 41.48 -4.87
N ASP A 81 3.89 42.22 -5.95
CA ASP A 81 5.02 43.11 -6.18
C ASP A 81 4.77 44.41 -5.39
N ILE A 82 5.19 44.47 -4.11
CA ILE A 82 5.00 45.61 -3.20
C ILE A 82 5.67 46.85 -3.80
N ASN A 83 6.90 46.69 -4.28
CA ASN A 83 7.66 47.68 -5.05
C ASN A 83 8.71 46.94 -5.92
N ALA A 84 9.55 47.72 -6.65
CA ALA A 84 10.57 47.16 -7.56
C ALA A 84 11.64 46.27 -6.90
N LYS A 85 11.76 46.32 -5.55
CA LYS A 85 12.75 45.56 -4.78
C LYS A 85 12.12 44.54 -3.84
N THR A 86 10.79 44.55 -3.67
CA THR A 86 10.12 43.72 -2.65
C THR A 86 8.96 42.97 -3.26
N LYS A 87 9.01 41.63 -3.12
CA LYS A 87 7.99 40.73 -3.59
C LYS A 87 7.52 39.83 -2.44
N LEU A 88 6.20 39.68 -2.28
CA LEU A 88 5.56 38.74 -1.38
C LEU A 88 4.90 37.67 -2.23
N THR A 89 5.16 36.43 -1.92
CA THR A 89 4.49 35.25 -2.53
C THR A 89 3.80 34.44 -1.44
N SER A 90 2.49 34.28 -1.57
CA SER A 90 1.69 33.50 -0.63
C SER A 90 0.98 32.38 -1.38
N THR A 91 1.07 31.14 -0.87
CA THR A 91 0.47 29.94 -1.49
C THR A 91 -0.38 29.21 -0.45
N ALA A 92 -1.63 28.91 -0.82
CA ALA A 92 -2.47 27.97 -0.12
C ALA A 92 -2.55 26.68 -0.95
N GLY A 93 -2.28 25.54 -0.32
CA GLY A 93 -2.29 24.22 -0.96
C GLY A 93 -3.24 23.26 -0.29
N PHE A 94 -3.87 22.41 -1.10
CA PHE A 94 -4.71 21.31 -0.65
C PHE A 94 -4.34 20.06 -1.42
N THR A 95 -3.98 19.00 -0.68
CA THR A 95 -3.75 17.66 -1.20
C THR A 95 -4.71 16.69 -0.50
N PHE A 96 -5.32 15.81 -1.25
CA PHE A 96 -6.18 14.77 -0.69
C PHE A 96 -6.05 13.51 -1.55
N GLY A 97 -6.43 12.37 -1.00
CA GLY A 97 -6.42 11.15 -1.81
C GLY A 97 -6.18 9.90 -1.00
N ARG A 98 -5.83 8.85 -1.71
CA ARG A 98 -5.63 7.51 -1.16
C ARG A 98 -4.37 6.87 -1.70
N THR A 99 -3.63 6.22 -0.80
CA THR A 99 -2.65 5.19 -1.13
C THR A 99 -3.11 3.87 -0.53
N GLY A 100 -3.06 2.79 -1.32
CA GLY A 100 -3.37 1.44 -0.90
C GLY A 100 -2.27 0.46 -1.31
N THR A 101 -2.07 -0.59 -0.52
CA THR A 101 -1.16 -1.69 -0.88
C THR A 101 -1.82 -3.00 -0.47
N THR A 102 -2.02 -3.90 -1.45
CA THR A 102 -2.58 -5.22 -1.20
C THR A 102 -1.52 -6.18 -0.66
N ALA A 103 -1.96 -7.21 0.05
CA ALA A 103 -1.14 -8.33 0.50
C ALA A 103 -2.01 -9.58 0.70
N LEU A 104 -1.42 -10.76 0.55
CA LEU A 104 -2.03 -12.01 1.02
C LEU A 104 -2.07 -12.00 2.55
N ASN A 105 -3.20 -12.42 3.09
CA ASN A 105 -3.37 -12.79 4.48
C ASN A 105 -4.02 -14.17 4.58
N TRP A 106 -3.72 -14.93 5.63
CA TRP A 106 -4.23 -16.28 5.82
C TRP A 106 -4.49 -16.56 7.30
N TYR A 107 -5.41 -17.47 7.56
CA TYR A 107 -5.82 -17.85 8.89
C TYR A 107 -5.74 -19.37 9.05
N ASN A 108 -4.96 -19.81 10.04
CA ASN A 108 -4.78 -21.21 10.41
C ASN A 108 -4.65 -22.14 9.20
N SER A 109 -3.76 -21.78 8.28
CA SER A 109 -3.51 -22.49 7.02
C SER A 109 -2.04 -22.36 6.63
N ALA A 110 -1.59 -23.15 5.65
CA ALA A 110 -0.21 -23.13 5.17
C ALA A 110 0.15 -21.74 4.60
N ASP A 111 1.39 -21.31 4.80
CA ASP A 111 1.90 -20.06 4.22
C ASP A 111 1.77 -20.13 2.68
N PRO A 112 1.08 -19.18 2.03
CA PRO A 112 0.85 -19.21 0.59
C PRO A 112 2.05 -18.73 -0.23
N ARG A 113 3.11 -18.25 0.42
CA ARG A 113 4.28 -17.73 -0.29
C ARG A 113 5.18 -18.89 -0.73
N PRO A 114 5.58 -18.95 -1.99
CA PRO A 114 6.44 -20.02 -2.48
C PRO A 114 7.81 -20.05 -1.80
N ASP A 115 8.37 -18.89 -1.45
CA ASP A 115 9.67 -18.72 -0.78
C ASP A 115 9.59 -18.79 0.77
N TYR A 116 8.52 -19.36 1.31
CA TYR A 116 8.46 -19.63 2.75
C TYR A 116 9.53 -20.66 3.13
N TYR A 117 10.31 -20.36 4.16
CA TYR A 117 11.53 -21.12 4.48
C TYR A 117 11.34 -22.64 4.66
N HIS A 118 10.14 -23.09 5.13
CA HIS A 118 9.82 -24.51 5.22
C HIS A 118 9.74 -25.23 3.86
N TYR A 119 9.56 -24.49 2.77
CA TYR A 119 9.48 -25.02 1.41
C TYR A 119 10.82 -24.96 0.69
N MET A 120 11.87 -24.49 1.36
CA MET A 120 13.19 -24.35 0.75
C MET A 120 14.02 -25.61 0.95
N PRO A 121 14.92 -25.97 0.00
CA PRO A 121 15.83 -27.09 0.14
C PRO A 121 16.66 -27.07 1.43
N SER A 122 17.15 -25.89 1.85
CA SER A 122 17.96 -25.73 3.06
C SER A 122 17.24 -26.09 4.38
N TYR A 123 15.92 -26.14 4.38
CA TYR A 123 15.13 -26.54 5.55
C TYR A 123 14.99 -28.07 5.66
N GLN A 124 15.18 -28.79 4.56
CA GLN A 124 15.02 -30.25 4.52
C GLN A 124 16.24 -30.93 5.17
N THR A 125 16.02 -32.07 5.84
CA THR A 125 17.07 -32.84 6.53
C THR A 125 17.46 -34.12 5.78
N ASP A 126 16.61 -34.59 4.88
CA ASP A 126 16.84 -35.77 4.05
C ASP A 126 17.39 -35.37 2.68
N GLN A 127 18.50 -36.00 2.25
CA GLN A 127 19.17 -35.64 1.00
C GLN A 127 18.25 -35.83 -0.23
N SER A 128 17.40 -36.85 -0.23
CA SER A 128 16.49 -37.10 -1.34
C SER A 128 15.43 -36.00 -1.45
N MET A 129 15.01 -35.43 -0.31
CA MET A 129 14.10 -34.30 -0.28
C MET A 129 14.80 -33.01 -0.72
N ILE A 130 16.04 -32.76 -0.27
CA ILE A 130 16.85 -31.63 -0.74
C ILE A 130 16.96 -31.63 -2.24
N ASP A 131 17.35 -32.78 -2.83
CA ASP A 131 17.51 -32.95 -4.27
C ASP A 131 16.17 -32.75 -5.02
N ALA A 132 15.07 -33.29 -4.50
CA ALA A 132 13.74 -33.14 -5.08
C ALA A 132 13.26 -31.68 -5.08
N TYR A 133 13.39 -30.98 -3.95
CA TYR A 133 13.03 -29.56 -3.85
C TYR A 133 13.92 -28.69 -4.73
N THR A 134 15.23 -28.93 -4.74
CA THR A 134 16.18 -28.23 -5.62
C THR A 134 15.80 -28.41 -7.08
N ASN A 135 15.56 -29.64 -7.50
CA ASN A 135 15.15 -29.93 -8.88
C ASN A 135 13.80 -29.27 -9.24
N ALA A 136 12.84 -29.28 -8.32
CA ALA A 136 11.54 -28.66 -8.52
C ALA A 136 11.69 -27.13 -8.70
N TRP A 137 12.45 -26.46 -7.85
CA TRP A 137 12.72 -25.02 -7.98
C TRP A 137 13.42 -24.66 -9.28
N GLN A 138 14.37 -25.46 -9.75
CA GLN A 138 15.14 -25.19 -10.96
C GLN A 138 14.41 -25.50 -12.26
N ASN A 139 13.44 -26.42 -12.25
CA ASN A 139 12.85 -26.95 -13.46
C ASN A 139 11.33 -26.82 -13.57
N ASP A 140 10.64 -26.36 -12.51
CA ASP A 140 9.18 -26.12 -12.51
C ASP A 140 8.86 -24.70 -12.03
N GLU A 141 8.62 -23.81 -13.00
CA GLU A 141 8.29 -22.41 -12.73
C GLU A 141 7.11 -22.25 -11.76
N SER A 142 6.15 -23.19 -11.74
CA SER A 142 4.97 -23.11 -10.87
C SER A 142 5.31 -23.25 -9.39
N VAL A 143 6.45 -23.82 -9.03
CA VAL A 143 6.91 -23.99 -7.65
C VAL A 143 7.34 -22.66 -7.04
N SER A 144 7.90 -21.77 -7.84
CA SER A 144 8.37 -20.46 -7.42
C SER A 144 7.28 -19.35 -7.45
N GLN A 145 6.03 -19.72 -7.76
CA GLN A 145 4.90 -18.80 -7.93
C GLN A 145 3.77 -19.05 -6.94
N ILE A 146 2.94 -18.03 -6.70
CA ILE A 146 1.70 -18.21 -5.93
C ILE A 146 0.74 -19.11 -6.72
N ASN A 147 0.33 -20.20 -6.11
CA ASN A 147 -0.68 -21.09 -6.67
C ASN A 147 -2.10 -20.59 -6.33
N TRP A 148 -2.60 -19.65 -7.12
CA TRP A 148 -3.92 -19.04 -6.93
C TRP A 148 -5.04 -20.06 -6.91
N ASN A 149 -5.00 -21.05 -7.82
CA ASN A 149 -6.05 -22.09 -7.89
C ASN A 149 -6.14 -22.89 -6.59
N LYS A 150 -5.00 -23.21 -5.97
CA LYS A 150 -4.96 -23.89 -4.68
C LYS A 150 -5.60 -23.06 -3.57
N LEU A 151 -5.35 -21.74 -3.54
CA LEU A 151 -5.93 -20.85 -2.53
C LEU A 151 -7.47 -20.83 -2.65
N TYR A 152 -8.00 -20.71 -3.87
CA TYR A 152 -9.44 -20.78 -4.13
C TYR A 152 -10.04 -22.14 -3.73
N GLN A 153 -9.38 -23.25 -4.09
CA GLN A 153 -9.85 -24.60 -3.73
C GLN A 153 -9.94 -24.80 -2.22
N ILE A 154 -8.95 -24.31 -1.46
CA ILE A 154 -8.96 -24.40 0.00
C ILE A 154 -10.11 -23.56 0.59
N ASN A 155 -10.37 -22.37 0.06
CA ASN A 155 -11.49 -21.55 0.50
C ASN A 155 -12.85 -22.16 0.15
N TYR A 156 -13.00 -22.78 -1.03
CA TYR A 156 -14.24 -23.51 -1.37
C TYR A 156 -14.46 -24.71 -0.44
N LEU A 157 -13.40 -25.42 -0.06
CA LEU A 157 -13.50 -26.50 0.92
C LEU A 157 -13.91 -25.95 2.31
N ALA A 158 -13.32 -24.85 2.75
CA ALA A 158 -13.69 -24.16 3.99
C ALA A 158 -15.19 -23.76 3.99
N ASN A 159 -15.68 -23.19 2.89
CA ASN A 159 -17.10 -22.87 2.73
C ASN A 159 -17.99 -24.11 2.85
N TYR A 160 -17.62 -25.21 2.23
CA TYR A 160 -18.37 -26.47 2.32
C TYR A 160 -18.42 -27.01 3.75
N MET A 161 -17.34 -26.79 4.52
CA MET A 161 -17.26 -27.17 5.95
C MET A 161 -17.93 -26.15 6.89
N GLY A 162 -18.46 -25.03 6.38
CA GLY A 162 -19.05 -23.96 7.18
C GLY A 162 -18.01 -23.08 7.90
N GLU A 163 -16.74 -23.15 7.49
CA GLU A 163 -15.63 -22.41 8.08
C GLU A 163 -15.41 -21.07 7.38
N GLN A 164 -14.71 -20.15 8.06
CA GLN A 164 -14.25 -18.91 7.46
C GLN A 164 -13.20 -19.15 6.37
N ALA A 165 -13.02 -18.17 5.49
CA ALA A 165 -11.96 -18.20 4.48
C ALA A 165 -10.59 -18.47 5.13
N LYS A 166 -9.76 -19.24 4.46
CA LYS A 166 -8.39 -19.54 4.89
C LYS A 166 -7.39 -18.55 4.31
N TYR A 167 -7.71 -17.95 3.17
CA TYR A 167 -6.89 -17.00 2.45
C TYR A 167 -7.74 -15.83 1.96
N ILE A 168 -7.20 -14.62 2.08
CA ILE A 168 -7.80 -13.39 1.55
C ILE A 168 -6.71 -12.50 0.95
N ILE A 169 -7.10 -11.53 0.13
CA ILE A 169 -6.29 -10.36 -0.18
C ILE A 169 -6.78 -9.21 0.69
N GLU A 170 -5.93 -8.71 1.57
CA GLU A 170 -6.16 -7.45 2.28
C GLU A 170 -5.60 -6.27 1.49
N GLU A 171 -6.14 -5.08 1.72
CA GLU A 171 -5.54 -3.82 1.29
C GLU A 171 -5.38 -2.90 2.48
N ARG A 172 -4.14 -2.47 2.71
CA ARG A 172 -3.77 -1.47 3.72
C ARG A 172 -3.86 -0.11 3.09
N ARG A 173 -4.77 0.74 3.57
CA ARG A 173 -5.11 2.04 3.01
C ARG A 173 -4.71 3.18 3.92
N VAL A 174 -4.30 4.27 3.30
CA VAL A 174 -4.19 5.59 3.93
C VAL A 174 -4.99 6.57 3.09
N ASP A 175 -6.06 7.13 3.68
CA ASP A 175 -6.81 8.25 3.11
C ASP A 175 -6.28 9.52 3.77
N MET A 176 -5.68 10.41 2.97
CA MET A 176 -5.03 11.60 3.50
C MET A 176 -5.70 12.90 3.05
N LYS A 177 -5.62 13.91 3.92
CA LYS A 177 -5.92 15.30 3.64
C LYS A 177 -4.82 16.18 4.22
N GLN A 178 -4.31 17.09 3.40
CA GLN A 178 -3.27 18.01 3.82
C GLN A 178 -3.59 19.43 3.35
N TYR A 179 -3.52 20.38 4.25
CA TYR A 179 -3.58 21.80 3.99
C TYR A 179 -2.22 22.42 4.24
N VAL A 180 -1.78 23.27 3.35
CA VAL A 180 -0.52 24.00 3.48
C VAL A 180 -0.80 25.47 3.23
N PHE A 181 -0.24 26.34 4.06
CA PHE A 181 -0.14 27.76 3.78
C PHE A 181 1.31 28.18 3.94
N ALA A 182 1.87 28.81 2.91
CA ALA A 182 3.23 29.34 2.93
C ALA A 182 3.22 30.78 2.43
N SER A 183 3.99 31.66 3.08
CA SER A 183 4.13 33.06 2.66
C SER A 183 5.57 33.52 2.84
N TYR A 184 6.17 33.99 1.75
CA TYR A 184 7.57 34.39 1.70
C TYR A 184 7.69 35.81 1.15
N ILE A 185 8.50 36.65 1.82
CA ILE A 185 8.89 37.95 1.36
C ILE A 185 10.36 37.93 0.91
N ASN A 186 10.61 38.48 -0.26
CA ASN A 186 11.95 38.70 -0.79
C ASN A 186 12.19 40.17 -0.98
N HIS A 187 13.36 40.67 -0.54
CA HIS A 187 13.73 42.06 -0.62
C HIS A 187 15.17 42.25 -1.08
N ASP A 188 15.39 42.99 -2.17
CA ASP A 188 16.71 43.36 -2.67
C ASP A 188 17.23 44.60 -1.88
N LEU A 189 18.13 44.34 -0.93
CA LEU A 189 18.77 45.42 -0.15
C LEU A 189 19.67 46.28 -1.04
N ASN A 190 20.47 45.62 -1.89
CA ASN A 190 21.35 46.28 -2.88
C ASN A 190 21.67 45.29 -4.01
N LYS A 191 22.56 45.67 -4.96
CA LYS A 191 22.93 44.84 -6.13
C LYS A 191 23.60 43.52 -5.80
N HIS A 192 24.07 43.32 -4.58
CA HIS A 192 24.85 42.15 -4.16
C HIS A 192 24.20 41.41 -2.98
N THR A 193 23.15 41.97 -2.37
CA THR A 193 22.55 41.38 -1.16
C THR A 193 21.05 41.41 -1.27
N PHE A 194 20.43 40.23 -1.06
CA PHE A 194 18.98 40.12 -0.91
C PHE A 194 18.64 39.48 0.45
N LEU A 195 17.47 39.78 0.96
CA LEU A 195 16.92 39.22 2.18
C LEU A 195 15.66 38.43 1.83
N SER A 196 15.55 37.22 2.35
CA SER A 196 14.37 36.39 2.23
C SER A 196 13.91 35.93 3.61
N GLY A 197 12.61 35.95 3.85
CA GLY A 197 12.01 35.46 5.08
C GLY A 197 10.57 34.98 4.83
N GLY A 198 10.06 34.09 5.66
CA GLY A 198 8.72 33.62 5.49
C GLY A 198 8.24 32.70 6.61
N LEU A 199 7.01 32.26 6.48
CA LEU A 199 6.38 31.29 7.36
C LEU A 199 5.73 30.18 6.52
N ASP A 200 5.65 29.02 7.11
CA ASP A 200 4.97 27.84 6.58
C ASP A 200 4.14 27.20 7.71
N VAL A 201 2.91 26.85 7.38
CA VAL A 201 1.99 26.15 8.28
C VAL A 201 1.39 24.97 7.53
N ARG A 202 1.39 23.81 8.16
CA ARG A 202 0.86 22.58 7.61
C ARG A 202 -0.09 21.91 8.59
N SER A 203 -1.22 21.42 8.07
CA SER A 203 -2.12 20.53 8.78
C SER A 203 -2.29 19.26 7.96
N TYR A 204 -2.15 18.11 8.59
CA TYR A 204 -2.27 16.79 7.96
C TYR A 204 -3.25 15.94 8.77
N THR A 205 -4.07 15.16 8.08
CA THR A 205 -4.90 14.12 8.66
C THR A 205 -4.83 12.89 7.77
N GLY A 206 -4.52 11.74 8.35
CA GLY A 206 -4.45 10.46 7.65
C GLY A 206 -5.28 9.39 8.37
N ARG A 207 -6.31 8.84 7.72
CA ARG A 207 -7.00 7.65 8.19
C ARG A 207 -6.27 6.41 7.69
N ASN A 208 -5.80 5.60 8.62
CA ASN A 208 -5.07 4.35 8.36
C ASN A 208 -6.00 3.18 8.69
N TYR A 209 -6.27 2.32 7.72
CA TYR A 209 -7.19 1.20 7.89
C TYR A 209 -6.90 0.07 6.92
N LYS A 210 -7.44 -1.13 7.23
CA LYS A 210 -7.41 -2.28 6.33
C LYS A 210 -8.80 -2.59 5.81
N VAL A 211 -8.88 -3.07 4.57
CA VAL A 211 -10.09 -3.65 4.00
C VAL A 211 -9.80 -5.02 3.42
N ILE A 212 -10.80 -5.87 3.39
CA ILE A 212 -10.76 -7.10 2.61
C ILE A 212 -10.98 -6.73 1.14
N SER A 213 -9.95 -6.91 0.32
CA SER A 213 -9.99 -6.56 -1.12
C SER A 213 -10.49 -7.70 -1.99
N ASP A 214 -10.29 -8.96 -1.58
CA ASP A 214 -10.74 -10.15 -2.29
C ASP A 214 -10.79 -11.33 -1.31
N MET A 215 -11.92 -12.03 -1.29
CA MET A 215 -12.12 -13.19 -0.44
C MET A 215 -11.55 -14.49 -1.03
N LEU A 216 -10.98 -14.46 -2.22
CA LEU A 216 -10.47 -15.65 -2.95
C LEU A 216 -11.47 -16.81 -2.97
N GLY A 217 -12.76 -16.50 -3.17
CA GLY A 217 -13.84 -17.47 -3.18
C GLY A 217 -14.37 -17.88 -1.80
N GLY A 218 -13.86 -17.30 -0.71
CA GLY A 218 -14.39 -17.51 0.65
C GLY A 218 -15.68 -16.75 0.90
N ASN A 219 -16.48 -17.20 1.86
CA ASN A 219 -17.79 -16.61 2.17
C ASN A 219 -17.69 -15.49 3.21
N TYR A 220 -16.80 -15.63 4.18
CA TYR A 220 -16.62 -14.66 5.26
C TYR A 220 -15.25 -14.80 5.91
N TRP A 221 -14.85 -13.80 6.68
CA TRP A 221 -13.66 -13.77 7.52
C TRP A 221 -14.03 -13.31 8.92
N VAL A 222 -13.38 -13.85 9.95
CA VAL A 222 -13.55 -13.40 11.34
C VAL A 222 -12.41 -12.44 11.68
N ASP A 223 -12.76 -11.29 12.24
CA ASP A 223 -11.83 -10.20 12.54
C ASP A 223 -11.10 -10.44 13.87
N VAL A 224 -10.17 -11.41 13.85
CA VAL A 224 -9.32 -11.78 14.97
C VAL A 224 -7.84 -11.83 14.56
N ASP A 225 -6.96 -11.66 15.54
CA ASP A 225 -5.53 -11.86 15.37
C ASP A 225 -5.17 -13.33 15.67
N GLN A 226 -4.87 -14.10 14.63
CA GLN A 226 -4.52 -15.53 14.76
C GLN A 226 -3.26 -15.79 15.57
N PHE A 227 -2.32 -14.84 15.59
CA PHE A 227 -1.10 -14.98 16.36
C PHE A 227 -1.36 -14.79 17.85
N ALA A 228 -2.21 -13.83 18.19
CA ALA A 228 -2.67 -13.63 19.57
C ALA A 228 -3.51 -14.83 20.04
N GLU A 229 -4.38 -15.41 19.20
CA GLU A 229 -5.11 -16.64 19.53
C GLU A 229 -4.16 -17.80 19.86
N ARG A 230 -3.09 -17.97 19.11
CA ARG A 230 -2.08 -19.00 19.33
C ARG A 230 -1.25 -18.73 20.59
N ASP A 231 -0.74 -17.51 20.74
CA ASP A 231 0.23 -17.15 21.78
C ASP A 231 -0.44 -16.95 23.15
N PHE A 232 -1.73 -16.58 23.16
CA PHE A 232 -2.55 -16.38 24.36
C PHE A 232 -3.74 -17.36 24.39
N SER A 233 -3.47 -18.64 24.19
CA SER A 233 -4.51 -19.67 24.13
C SER A 233 -5.40 -19.64 25.37
N GLY A 234 -6.73 -19.48 25.16
CA GLY A 234 -7.72 -19.34 26.24
C GLY A 234 -8.06 -17.90 26.61
N ASP A 235 -7.33 -16.89 26.13
CA ASP A 235 -7.69 -15.49 26.27
C ASP A 235 -8.42 -15.02 25.00
N THR A 236 -9.75 -15.02 25.08
CA THR A 236 -10.62 -14.62 23.95
C THR A 236 -10.71 -13.11 23.76
N VAL A 237 -10.12 -12.32 24.66
CA VAL A 237 -10.14 -10.84 24.58
C VAL A 237 -8.92 -10.34 23.80
N THR A 238 -7.73 -10.85 24.11
CA THR A 238 -6.47 -10.41 23.51
C THR A 238 -6.42 -10.64 21.98
N SER A 239 -7.13 -11.65 21.49
CA SER A 239 -7.19 -11.94 20.04
C SER A 239 -8.14 -11.03 19.25
N GLN A 240 -8.99 -10.24 19.92
CA GLN A 240 -9.98 -9.41 19.25
C GLN A 240 -9.36 -8.12 18.69
N ASN A 241 -9.57 -7.85 17.40
CA ASN A 241 -9.21 -6.57 16.80
C ASN A 241 -10.24 -5.45 17.16
N ASP A 242 -11.48 -5.82 17.45
CA ASP A 242 -12.54 -4.90 17.88
C ASP A 242 -13.21 -5.43 19.17
N LEU A 243 -12.85 -4.84 20.31
CA LEU A 243 -13.39 -5.22 21.61
C LEU A 243 -14.88 -4.89 21.79
N ASN A 244 -15.41 -3.94 21.01
CA ASN A 244 -16.82 -3.59 21.04
C ASN A 244 -17.68 -4.56 20.21
N ASN A 245 -17.06 -5.32 19.32
CA ASN A 245 -17.74 -6.27 18.44
C ASN A 245 -16.87 -7.54 18.28
N PRO A 246 -16.71 -8.34 19.35
CA PRO A 246 -15.86 -9.51 19.32
C PRO A 246 -16.34 -10.55 18.30
N ASN A 247 -15.37 -11.24 17.67
CA ASN A 247 -15.59 -12.20 16.58
C ASN A 247 -16.39 -11.64 15.41
N ARG A 248 -16.22 -10.35 15.12
CA ARG A 248 -16.90 -9.68 14.02
C ARG A 248 -16.68 -10.43 12.71
N VAL A 249 -17.79 -10.75 12.06
CA VAL A 249 -17.80 -11.36 10.74
C VAL A 249 -17.73 -10.25 9.69
N VAL A 250 -16.75 -10.33 8.81
CA VAL A 250 -16.49 -9.36 7.74
C VAL A 250 -16.43 -10.03 6.38
N LYS A 251 -16.67 -9.25 5.33
CA LYS A 251 -16.70 -9.69 3.92
C LYS A 251 -15.88 -8.75 3.05
N GLU A 252 -15.85 -9.03 1.77
CA GLU A 252 -15.19 -8.16 0.79
C GLU A 252 -15.74 -6.73 0.85
N GLY A 253 -14.83 -5.77 0.91
CA GLY A 253 -15.13 -4.35 1.07
C GLY A 253 -15.18 -3.85 2.52
N ASP A 254 -15.35 -4.73 3.50
CA ASP A 254 -15.41 -4.34 4.91
C ASP A 254 -14.03 -3.95 5.46
N THR A 255 -14.01 -2.97 6.37
CA THR A 255 -12.83 -2.68 7.18
C THR A 255 -12.64 -3.74 8.25
N TYR A 256 -11.37 -4.07 8.56
CA TYR A 256 -11.03 -5.03 9.61
C TYR A 256 -9.61 -4.78 10.15
N GLY A 257 -9.27 -5.44 11.25
CA GLY A 257 -7.94 -5.36 11.87
C GLY A 257 -7.73 -4.03 12.58
N TYR A 258 -7.51 -2.95 11.84
CA TYR A 258 -7.34 -1.61 12.42
C TYR A 258 -8.01 -0.52 11.57
N ASP A 259 -8.42 0.56 12.25
CA ASP A 259 -8.95 1.80 11.66
C ASP A 259 -8.68 2.95 12.63
N TYR A 260 -7.75 3.83 12.31
CA TYR A 260 -7.36 4.93 13.18
C TYR A 260 -6.93 6.17 12.38
N GLU A 261 -7.01 7.33 13.00
CA GLU A 261 -6.55 8.60 12.43
C GLU A 261 -5.21 9.04 13.04
N SER A 262 -4.39 9.64 12.19
CA SER A 262 -3.13 10.32 12.54
C SER A 262 -3.21 11.79 12.13
N HIS A 263 -2.65 12.66 12.98
CA HIS A 263 -2.67 14.12 12.78
C HIS A 263 -1.27 14.69 12.78
#